data_f22acd007f432b99cb341b91de940163
#
_entry.id   f22acd007f432b99cb341b91de940163
#
_cell.length_a   1.000
_cell.length_b   1.000
_cell.length_c   1.000
_cell.angle_alpha   90.00
_cell.angle_beta   90.00
_cell.angle_gamma   90.00
#
_symmetry.space_group_name_H-M   'P 1'
#
loop_
_entity.id
_entity.type
_entity.pdbx_description
1 polymer ?
#
loop_
_entity_poly.entity_id
_entity_poly.type
_entity_poly.pdbx_seq_one_letter_code
_entity_poly.pdbx_strand_id
1 'polypeptide(L)'
;MRRTAKKHNVAAPTRGGHQVRIIGGQWKHTPLPVLQAEGLRPTPDRVRETVFNWLTHLIGNDWAQMCCLDLFAGSGALGFEAASRGARHVVMLENHVPAVRQLKISKEKLHAGQVEIQHGDALVLLRRWNAHAFDLIFADPPYHQNWLAQIMPACERLLAERGLVYVESEQTLAGDDAPDWMASWEIVRSDRTSLVFYHLLQPKNSDSQA
;
A
#
# COMPACT_ATOMS: atom_id res chain seq x y z
N MET A 1 14.22 -56.17 -7.38
CA MET A 1 13.40 -55.22 -6.56
C MET A 1 13.54 -53.84 -7.20
N ARG A 2 12.52 -53.39 -7.91
CA ARG A 2 12.48 -52.05 -8.55
C ARG A 2 11.72 -51.09 -7.59
N ARG A 3 12.42 -50.05 -7.11
CA ARG A 3 11.84 -48.97 -6.31
C ARG A 3 11.12 -47.99 -7.24
N THR A 4 9.82 -47.92 -7.15
CA THR A 4 8.98 -46.91 -7.81
C THR A 4 9.10 -45.58 -7.11
N ALA A 5 9.59 -44.54 -7.81
CA ALA A 5 9.64 -43.17 -7.34
C ALA A 5 8.23 -42.59 -7.33
N LYS A 6 7.77 -42.14 -6.14
CA LYS A 6 6.51 -41.38 -5.99
C LYS A 6 6.70 -40.01 -6.64
N LYS A 7 5.98 -39.75 -7.72
CA LYS A 7 5.79 -38.40 -8.28
C LYS A 7 4.98 -37.59 -7.30
N HIS A 8 5.58 -36.50 -6.77
CA HIS A 8 4.84 -35.49 -6.04
C HIS A 8 3.97 -34.72 -7.03
N ASN A 9 2.69 -34.92 -6.92
CA ASN A 9 1.68 -34.17 -7.65
C ASN A 9 1.63 -32.77 -7.05
N VAL A 10 2.20 -31.78 -7.75
CA VAL A 10 1.98 -30.36 -7.45
C VAL A 10 0.53 -30.05 -7.86
N ALA A 11 -0.33 -29.81 -6.89
CA ALA A 11 -1.72 -29.46 -7.15
C ALA A 11 -1.78 -28.20 -8.02
N ALA A 12 -2.51 -28.28 -9.12
CA ALA A 12 -2.81 -27.15 -9.99
C ALA A 12 -3.57 -26.08 -9.19
N PRO A 13 -3.35 -24.76 -9.46
CA PRO A 13 -4.06 -23.70 -8.75
C PRO A 13 -5.56 -23.84 -9.01
N THR A 14 -6.34 -23.89 -7.92
CA THR A 14 -7.81 -23.92 -7.97
C THR A 14 -8.32 -22.68 -8.68
N ARG A 15 -9.06 -22.85 -9.78
CA ARG A 15 -9.79 -21.79 -10.48
C ARG A 15 -10.84 -21.21 -9.52
N GLY A 16 -10.66 -19.95 -9.07
CA GLY A 16 -11.63 -19.21 -8.26
C GLY A 16 -11.09 -18.33 -7.16
N GLY A 17 -9.76 -18.13 -7.05
CA GLY A 17 -9.19 -17.15 -6.11
C GLY A 17 -9.57 -15.72 -6.51
N HIS A 18 -9.97 -14.89 -5.54
CA HIS A 18 -10.12 -13.46 -5.76
C HIS A 18 -8.82 -12.90 -6.33
N GLN A 19 -8.92 -12.11 -7.40
CA GLN A 19 -7.79 -11.44 -8.03
C GLN A 19 -8.08 -9.95 -8.06
N VAL A 20 -7.09 -9.14 -7.77
CA VAL A 20 -7.07 -7.72 -8.12
C VAL A 20 -6.21 -7.54 -9.36
N ARG A 21 -6.44 -6.49 -10.12
CA ARG A 21 -5.63 -6.20 -11.32
C ARG A 21 -4.92 -4.86 -11.17
N ILE A 22 -3.78 -4.74 -11.78
CA ILE A 22 -3.09 -3.45 -11.96
C ILE A 22 -3.92 -2.61 -12.95
N ILE A 23 -4.18 -1.34 -12.60
CA ILE A 23 -5.13 -0.46 -13.32
C ILE A 23 -4.42 0.35 -14.40
N GLY A 24 -3.20 0.83 -14.12
CA GLY A 24 -2.45 1.73 -15.00
C GLY A 24 -1.00 1.33 -15.20
N GLY A 25 -0.28 2.11 -15.98
CA GLY A 25 1.14 1.95 -16.21
C GLY A 25 1.52 0.76 -17.10
N GLN A 26 2.79 0.35 -17.00
CA GLN A 26 3.38 -0.67 -17.90
C GLN A 26 2.79 -2.07 -17.73
N TRP A 27 2.23 -2.39 -16.53
CA TRP A 27 1.65 -3.70 -16.26
C TRP A 27 0.12 -3.68 -16.20
N LYS A 28 -0.50 -2.69 -16.81
CA LYS A 28 -1.97 -2.53 -16.85
C LYS A 28 -2.66 -3.85 -17.20
N HIS A 29 -3.75 -4.17 -16.49
CA HIS A 29 -4.58 -5.38 -16.59
C HIS A 29 -3.92 -6.67 -16.12
N THR A 30 -2.69 -6.65 -15.60
CA THR A 30 -2.07 -7.84 -15.04
C THR A 30 -2.75 -8.23 -13.73
N PRO A 31 -3.22 -9.49 -13.58
CA PRO A 31 -3.83 -9.96 -12.35
C PRO A 31 -2.78 -10.25 -11.28
N LEU A 32 -3.08 -9.79 -10.06
CA LEU A 32 -2.36 -10.10 -8.83
C LEU A 32 -3.21 -11.06 -7.99
N PRO A 33 -2.68 -12.22 -7.61
CA PRO A 33 -3.41 -13.17 -6.76
C PRO A 33 -3.64 -12.57 -5.37
N VAL A 34 -4.88 -12.71 -4.87
CA VAL A 34 -5.24 -12.37 -3.50
C VAL A 34 -5.32 -13.65 -2.69
N LEU A 35 -4.54 -13.73 -1.62
CA LEU A 35 -4.67 -14.83 -0.67
C LEU A 35 -5.97 -14.65 0.12
N GLN A 36 -6.73 -15.74 0.24
CA GLN A 36 -7.88 -15.76 1.12
C GLN A 36 -7.39 -15.78 2.57
N ALA A 37 -7.51 -14.65 3.26
CA ALA A 37 -7.37 -14.56 4.70
C ALA A 37 -8.65 -13.93 5.25
N GLU A 38 -9.14 -14.41 6.40
CA GLU A 38 -10.30 -13.84 7.06
C GLU A 38 -10.06 -12.35 7.33
N GLY A 39 -11.01 -11.52 6.93
CA GLY A 39 -10.96 -10.06 7.13
C GLY A 39 -10.23 -9.25 6.06
N LEU A 40 -9.52 -9.86 5.11
CA LEU A 40 -8.89 -9.12 4.00
C LEU A 40 -9.91 -8.86 2.87
N ARG A 41 -10.33 -7.61 2.74
CA ARG A 41 -11.04 -7.11 1.57
C ARG A 41 -10.06 -6.28 0.74
N PRO A 42 -9.72 -6.71 -0.47
CA PRO A 42 -8.89 -5.86 -1.32
C PRO A 42 -9.65 -4.57 -1.67
N THR A 43 -8.97 -3.44 -1.61
CA THR A 43 -9.48 -2.14 -2.06
C THR A 43 -10.07 -2.27 -3.47
N PRO A 44 -11.34 -1.90 -3.70
CA PRO A 44 -11.98 -2.03 -5.00
C PRO A 44 -11.21 -1.31 -6.12
N ASP A 45 -11.25 -1.85 -7.33
CA ASP A 45 -10.60 -1.25 -8.52
C ASP A 45 -10.95 0.24 -8.67
N ARG A 46 -12.23 0.61 -8.47
CA ARG A 46 -12.71 2.00 -8.57
C ARG A 46 -12.04 2.93 -7.57
N VAL A 47 -11.85 2.49 -6.33
CA VAL A 47 -11.19 3.29 -5.29
C VAL A 47 -9.74 3.52 -5.68
N ARG A 48 -9.03 2.45 -6.06
CA ARG A 48 -7.63 2.54 -6.50
C ARG A 48 -7.48 3.44 -7.73
N GLU A 49 -8.40 3.36 -8.70
CA GLU A 49 -8.43 4.25 -9.87
C GLU A 49 -8.57 5.72 -9.44
N THR A 50 -9.51 6.03 -8.56
CA THR A 50 -9.71 7.39 -8.02
C THR A 50 -8.45 7.90 -7.34
N VAL A 51 -7.89 7.12 -6.42
CA VAL A 51 -6.70 7.50 -5.63
C VAL A 51 -5.49 7.74 -6.54
N PHE A 52 -5.22 6.85 -7.47
CA PHE A 52 -4.09 7.02 -8.38
C PHE A 52 -4.28 8.14 -9.40
N ASN A 53 -5.52 8.52 -9.74
CA ASN A 53 -5.80 9.72 -10.52
C ASN A 53 -5.51 10.98 -9.70
N TRP A 54 -5.91 11.04 -8.42
CA TRP A 54 -5.56 12.15 -7.52
C TRP A 54 -4.04 12.29 -7.38
N LEU A 55 -3.35 11.18 -7.08
CA LEU A 55 -1.90 11.16 -6.95
C LEU A 55 -1.22 11.66 -8.22
N THR A 56 -1.58 11.12 -9.37
CA THR A 56 -0.99 11.52 -10.66
C THR A 56 -1.16 13.02 -10.92
N HIS A 57 -2.33 13.57 -10.59
CA HIS A 57 -2.57 15.01 -10.71
C HIS A 57 -1.70 15.84 -9.74
N LEU A 58 -1.63 15.44 -8.48
CA LEU A 58 -0.90 16.17 -7.42
C LEU A 58 0.62 16.16 -7.64
N ILE A 59 1.18 15.05 -8.14
CA ILE A 59 2.61 14.94 -8.43
C ILE A 59 2.99 15.42 -9.86
N GLY A 60 2.05 15.99 -10.61
CA GLY A 60 2.30 16.43 -11.99
C GLY A 60 2.69 15.30 -12.96
N ASN A 61 2.21 14.06 -12.70
CA ASN A 61 2.55 12.84 -13.44
C ASN A 61 4.04 12.42 -13.36
N ASP A 62 4.79 12.97 -12.42
CA ASP A 62 6.24 12.67 -12.26
C ASP A 62 6.49 11.48 -11.31
N TRP A 63 6.00 10.32 -11.69
CA TRP A 63 6.21 9.09 -10.93
C TRP A 63 7.69 8.69 -10.83
N ALA A 64 8.51 9.09 -11.80
CA ALA A 64 9.93 8.72 -11.85
C ALA A 64 10.76 9.29 -10.69
N GLN A 65 10.27 10.31 -9.99
CA GLN A 65 10.92 10.85 -8.79
C GLN A 65 10.43 10.19 -7.50
N MET A 66 9.33 9.45 -7.53
CA MET A 66 8.65 8.97 -6.35
C MET A 66 9.33 7.77 -5.70
N CYS A 67 9.65 7.89 -4.42
CA CYS A 67 9.93 6.78 -3.50
C CYS A 67 8.68 6.47 -2.68
N CYS A 68 8.14 5.28 -2.83
CA CYS A 68 6.88 4.87 -2.21
C CYS A 68 7.09 3.81 -1.13
N LEU A 69 6.29 3.85 -0.08
CA LEU A 69 6.23 2.85 0.97
C LEU A 69 4.80 2.31 1.10
N ASP A 70 4.62 1.00 0.97
CA ASP A 70 3.36 0.30 1.20
C ASP A 70 3.47 -0.48 2.51
N LEU A 71 2.81 0.01 3.56
CA LEU A 71 2.95 -0.48 4.94
C LEU A 71 2.26 -1.81 5.21
N PHE A 72 1.24 -2.14 4.41
CA PHE A 72 0.41 -3.33 4.56
C PHE A 72 0.12 -3.93 3.20
N ALA A 73 1.16 -4.41 2.53
CA ALA A 73 1.12 -4.68 1.10
C ALA A 73 0.09 -5.74 0.66
N GLY A 74 -0.19 -6.74 1.48
CA GLY A 74 -1.17 -7.77 1.17
C GLY A 74 -0.94 -8.44 -0.19
N SER A 75 -1.79 -8.15 -1.17
CA SER A 75 -1.64 -8.60 -2.55
C SER A 75 -0.63 -7.79 -3.37
N GLY A 76 -0.18 -6.65 -2.85
CA GLY A 76 0.68 -5.67 -3.52
C GLY A 76 -0.09 -4.72 -4.45
N ALA A 77 -1.41 -4.62 -4.32
CA ALA A 77 -2.25 -3.86 -5.24
C ALA A 77 -1.85 -2.39 -5.36
N LEU A 78 -1.51 -1.73 -4.24
CA LEU A 78 -1.10 -0.32 -4.20
C LEU A 78 0.37 -0.16 -4.62
N GLY A 79 1.27 -0.93 -4.05
CA GLY A 79 2.69 -0.83 -4.36
C GLY A 79 3.03 -1.22 -5.80
N PHE A 80 2.46 -2.31 -6.35
CA PHE A 80 2.68 -2.66 -7.77
C PHE A 80 2.00 -1.67 -8.72
N GLU A 81 0.88 -1.04 -8.35
CA GLU A 81 0.28 0.03 -9.13
C GLU A 81 1.22 1.24 -9.23
N ALA A 82 1.80 1.69 -8.09
CA ALA A 82 2.79 2.77 -8.08
C ALA A 82 4.01 2.43 -8.95
N ALA A 83 4.56 1.23 -8.79
CA ALA A 83 5.68 0.75 -9.59
C ALA A 83 5.33 0.65 -11.09
N SER A 84 4.11 0.20 -11.43
CA SER A 84 3.60 0.13 -12.80
C SER A 84 3.50 1.49 -13.47
N ARG A 85 3.20 2.53 -12.71
CA ARG A 85 3.13 3.93 -13.18
C ARG A 85 4.49 4.58 -13.30
N GLY A 86 5.55 3.91 -12.86
CA GLY A 86 6.93 4.34 -13.03
C GLY A 86 7.60 4.87 -11.77
N ALA A 87 7.06 4.61 -10.57
CA ALA A 87 7.73 4.99 -9.34
C ALA A 87 9.17 4.48 -9.31
N ARG A 88 10.11 5.37 -8.91
CA ARG A 88 11.55 5.10 -8.89
C ARG A 88 11.90 3.95 -7.98
N HIS A 89 11.28 3.91 -6.82
CA HIS A 89 11.49 2.87 -5.82
C HIS A 89 10.22 2.64 -5.02
N VAL A 90 9.87 1.38 -4.75
CA VAL A 90 8.71 1.00 -3.96
C VAL A 90 9.13 -0.03 -2.94
N VAL A 91 8.98 0.29 -1.66
CA VAL A 91 9.16 -0.67 -0.56
C VAL A 91 7.79 -1.17 -0.14
N MET A 92 7.62 -2.48 -0.07
CA MET A 92 6.40 -3.14 0.39
C MET A 92 6.68 -3.89 1.68
N LEU A 93 5.93 -3.60 2.74
CA LEU A 93 5.98 -4.33 4.01
C LEU A 93 4.83 -5.32 4.09
N GLU A 94 5.13 -6.52 4.56
CA GLU A 94 4.13 -7.55 4.80
C GLU A 94 4.60 -8.48 5.92
N ASN A 95 3.73 -8.78 6.88
CA ASN A 95 4.07 -9.66 7.99
C ASN A 95 3.60 -11.11 7.79
N HIS A 96 2.66 -11.34 6.88
CA HIS A 96 2.13 -12.68 6.60
C HIS A 96 3.03 -13.43 5.61
N VAL A 97 3.75 -14.43 6.08
CA VAL A 97 4.74 -15.16 5.26
C VAL A 97 4.21 -15.68 3.91
N PRO A 98 3.00 -16.26 3.81
CA PRO A 98 2.42 -16.64 2.53
C PRO A 98 2.23 -15.46 1.58
N ALA A 99 1.80 -14.29 2.07
CA ALA A 99 1.64 -13.08 1.27
C ALA A 99 3.00 -12.57 0.77
N VAL A 100 4.02 -12.56 1.62
CA VAL A 100 5.40 -12.22 1.20
C VAL A 100 5.90 -13.12 0.07
N ARG A 101 5.63 -14.43 0.14
CA ARG A 101 5.99 -15.37 -0.94
C ARG A 101 5.26 -15.03 -2.23
N GLN A 102 3.96 -14.73 -2.14
CA GLN A 102 3.15 -14.35 -3.31
C GLN A 102 3.60 -13.02 -3.92
N LEU A 103 3.95 -12.01 -3.09
CA LEU A 103 4.52 -10.74 -3.55
C LEU A 103 5.82 -10.97 -4.33
N LYS A 104 6.72 -11.81 -3.83
CA LYS A 104 7.98 -12.16 -4.52
C LYS A 104 7.74 -12.82 -5.87
N ILE A 105 6.79 -13.75 -5.97
CA ILE A 105 6.39 -14.39 -7.24
C ILE A 105 5.85 -13.34 -8.22
N SER A 106 4.99 -12.43 -7.73
CA SER A 106 4.44 -11.34 -8.54
C SER A 106 5.53 -10.39 -9.02
N LYS A 107 6.48 -10.01 -8.15
CA LYS A 107 7.65 -9.18 -8.49
C LYS A 107 8.48 -9.81 -9.60
N GLU A 108 8.81 -11.09 -9.49
CA GLU A 108 9.56 -11.82 -10.50
C GLU A 108 8.83 -11.88 -11.85
N LYS A 109 7.53 -12.22 -11.83
CA LYS A 109 6.68 -12.26 -13.02
C LYS A 109 6.58 -10.92 -13.74
N LEU A 110 6.53 -9.82 -12.99
CA LEU A 110 6.45 -8.45 -13.51
C LEU A 110 7.82 -7.88 -13.90
N HIS A 111 8.91 -8.57 -13.59
CA HIS A 111 10.28 -8.03 -13.69
C HIS A 111 10.42 -6.68 -12.97
N ALA A 112 9.78 -6.54 -11.80
CA ALA A 112 9.67 -5.29 -11.04
C ALA A 112 10.95 -5.02 -10.23
N GLY A 113 12.05 -4.66 -10.91
CA GLY A 113 13.37 -4.44 -10.29
C GLY A 113 13.37 -3.33 -9.24
N GLN A 114 12.54 -2.29 -9.41
CA GLN A 114 12.39 -1.14 -8.50
C GLN A 114 11.58 -1.45 -7.24
N VAL A 115 10.99 -2.64 -7.11
CA VAL A 115 10.20 -3.04 -5.95
C VAL A 115 11.07 -3.81 -4.97
N GLU A 116 11.08 -3.41 -3.71
CA GLU A 116 11.66 -4.13 -2.58
C GLU A 116 10.55 -4.71 -1.70
N ILE A 117 10.67 -5.97 -1.28
CA ILE A 117 9.69 -6.62 -0.41
C ILE A 117 10.38 -6.97 0.91
N GLN A 118 9.91 -6.39 2.00
CA GLN A 118 10.41 -6.62 3.35
C GLN A 118 9.37 -7.40 4.17
N HIS A 119 9.81 -8.51 4.77
CA HIS A 119 9.01 -9.28 5.71
C HIS A 119 9.20 -8.74 7.12
N GLY A 120 8.10 -8.39 7.78
CA GLY A 120 8.13 -7.98 9.17
C GLY A 120 6.95 -7.10 9.58
N ASP A 121 6.94 -6.79 10.86
CA ASP A 121 5.95 -5.89 11.47
C ASP A 121 6.23 -4.43 11.07
N ALA A 122 5.18 -3.70 10.67
CA ALA A 122 5.28 -2.33 10.21
C ALA A 122 5.86 -1.40 11.29
N LEU A 123 5.42 -1.49 12.56
CA LEU A 123 5.91 -0.64 13.65
C LEU A 123 7.39 -0.86 13.95
N VAL A 124 7.87 -2.09 13.77
CA VAL A 124 9.30 -2.42 13.95
C VAL A 124 10.12 -1.88 12.79
N LEU A 125 9.64 -2.06 11.56
CA LEU A 125 10.36 -1.69 10.36
C LEU A 125 10.38 -0.17 10.15
N LEU A 126 9.32 0.57 10.48
CA LEU A 126 9.24 2.03 10.41
C LEU A 126 10.37 2.74 11.19
N ARG A 127 10.90 2.12 12.23
CA ARG A 127 12.01 2.68 13.05
C ARG A 127 13.37 2.62 12.35
N ARG A 128 13.51 1.84 11.29
CA ARG A 128 14.79 1.58 10.61
C ARG A 128 15.14 2.62 9.55
N TRP A 129 14.14 3.36 9.04
CA TRP A 129 14.36 4.36 8.00
C TRP A 129 14.69 5.73 8.56
N ASN A 130 15.48 6.46 7.81
CA ASN A 130 15.79 7.86 8.08
C ASN A 130 14.55 8.73 7.88
N ALA A 131 14.55 9.93 8.45
CA ALA A 131 13.55 10.94 8.15
C ALA A 131 13.57 11.30 6.65
N HIS A 132 12.41 11.72 6.12
CA HIS A 132 12.25 12.20 4.75
C HIS A 132 12.67 11.20 3.66
N ALA A 133 12.46 9.91 3.91
CA ALA A 133 12.86 8.84 3.00
C ALA A 133 11.85 8.56 1.88
N PHE A 134 10.57 8.97 2.04
CA PHE A 134 9.48 8.62 1.12
C PHE A 134 8.64 9.82 0.71
N ASP A 135 8.28 9.84 -0.57
CA ASP A 135 7.39 10.85 -1.15
C ASP A 135 5.91 10.45 -1.03
N LEU A 136 5.64 9.14 -0.92
CA LEU A 136 4.29 8.59 -0.80
C LEU A 136 4.29 7.37 0.11
N ILE A 137 3.38 7.37 1.10
CA ILE A 137 3.16 6.22 1.98
C ILE A 137 1.73 5.74 1.79
N PHE A 138 1.53 4.44 1.59
CA PHE A 138 0.23 3.78 1.62
C PHE A 138 0.03 3.15 3.00
N ALA A 139 -1.05 3.55 3.68
CA ALA A 139 -1.46 3.07 4.99
C ALA A 139 -2.89 2.52 4.91
N ASP A 140 -3.02 1.28 4.45
CA ASP A 140 -4.27 0.50 4.41
C ASP A 140 -4.19 -0.67 5.39
N PRO A 141 -4.26 -0.39 6.72
CA PRO A 141 -4.09 -1.38 7.75
C PRO A 141 -5.31 -2.31 7.87
N PRO A 142 -5.13 -3.50 8.46
CA PRO A 142 -6.25 -4.34 8.88
C PRO A 142 -7.18 -3.59 9.83
N TYR A 143 -8.50 -3.73 9.63
CA TYR A 143 -9.52 -3.06 10.41
C TYR A 143 -9.51 -3.48 11.90
N HIS A 144 -10.14 -2.67 12.76
CA HIS A 144 -10.39 -2.93 14.18
C HIS A 144 -9.15 -3.02 15.10
N GLN A 145 -7.98 -2.56 14.67
CA GLN A 145 -6.73 -2.69 15.44
C GLN A 145 -6.07 -1.34 15.81
N ASN A 146 -6.74 -0.21 15.56
CA ASN A 146 -6.21 1.14 15.84
C ASN A 146 -4.77 1.38 15.32
N TRP A 147 -4.46 0.82 14.15
CA TRP A 147 -3.13 0.94 13.53
C TRP A 147 -2.76 2.39 13.23
N LEU A 148 -3.71 3.18 12.71
CA LEU A 148 -3.43 4.54 12.25
C LEU A 148 -2.83 5.39 13.38
N ALA A 149 -3.41 5.37 14.57
CA ALA A 149 -2.85 6.11 15.71
C ALA A 149 -1.41 5.72 16.06
N GLN A 150 -1.01 4.48 15.77
CA GLN A 150 0.32 3.99 16.08
C GLN A 150 1.35 4.30 14.99
N ILE A 151 0.95 4.30 13.71
CA ILE A 151 1.87 4.46 12.58
C ILE A 151 1.99 5.92 12.11
N MET A 152 0.95 6.74 12.23
CA MET A 152 0.91 8.09 11.66
C MET A 152 2.02 9.02 12.17
N PRO A 153 2.44 8.99 13.46
CA PRO A 153 3.62 9.77 13.91
C PRO A 153 4.93 9.35 13.21
N ALA A 154 5.06 8.05 12.89
CA ALA A 154 6.23 7.59 12.15
C ALA A 154 6.13 7.94 10.66
N CYS A 155 4.93 7.90 10.07
CA CYS A 155 4.70 8.33 8.69
C CYS A 155 5.08 9.81 8.51
N GLU A 156 4.67 10.69 9.43
CA GLU A 156 5.03 12.12 9.41
C GLU A 156 6.55 12.31 9.34
N ARG A 157 7.29 11.62 10.20
CA ARG A 157 8.77 11.68 10.21
C ARG A 157 9.40 11.17 8.92
N LEU A 158 8.80 10.16 8.29
CA LEU A 158 9.37 9.48 7.11
C LEU A 158 9.06 10.19 5.81
N LEU A 159 8.03 11.04 5.78
CA LEU A 159 7.65 11.76 4.57
C LEU A 159 8.67 12.85 4.21
N ALA A 160 8.94 12.98 2.92
CA ALA A 160 9.56 14.14 2.33
C ALA A 160 8.69 15.40 2.54
N GLU A 161 9.26 16.59 2.38
CA GLU A 161 8.61 17.89 2.68
C GLU A 161 7.21 18.06 2.04
N ARG A 162 7.01 17.53 0.83
CA ARG A 162 5.72 17.55 0.11
C ARG A 162 5.10 16.17 -0.01
N GLY A 163 5.53 15.25 0.83
CA GLY A 163 5.09 13.86 0.79
C GLY A 163 3.61 13.71 1.17
N LEU A 164 3.02 12.65 0.68
CA LEU A 164 1.61 12.31 0.87
C LEU A 164 1.46 10.96 1.57
N VAL A 165 0.43 10.84 2.42
CA VAL A 165 -0.02 9.54 2.93
C VAL A 165 -1.40 9.24 2.37
N TYR A 166 -1.56 8.09 1.75
CA TYR A 166 -2.85 7.49 1.49
C TYR A 166 -3.29 6.69 2.72
N VAL A 167 -4.52 6.91 3.17
CA VAL A 167 -5.08 6.25 4.36
C VAL A 167 -6.45 5.69 4.02
N GLU A 168 -6.70 4.41 4.35
CA GLU A 168 -8.05 3.85 4.48
C GLU A 168 -8.47 3.80 5.95
N SER A 169 -9.72 4.18 6.23
CA SER A 169 -10.27 4.27 7.58
C SER A 169 -11.74 3.84 7.61
N GLU A 170 -12.13 3.18 8.70
CA GLU A 170 -13.54 2.81 8.96
C GLU A 170 -14.38 4.00 9.41
N GLN A 171 -13.72 5.06 9.89
CA GLN A 171 -14.34 6.28 10.42
C GLN A 171 -13.90 7.49 9.62
N THR A 172 -14.71 8.54 9.66
CA THR A 172 -14.31 9.83 9.11
C THR A 172 -13.07 10.37 9.83
N LEU A 173 -12.16 10.99 9.07
CA LEU A 173 -11.01 11.72 9.62
C LEU A 173 -11.26 13.23 9.67
N ALA A 174 -12.47 13.69 9.36
CA ALA A 174 -12.87 15.09 9.34
C ALA A 174 -13.94 15.39 10.40
N GLY A 175 -14.00 16.65 10.86
CA GLY A 175 -14.99 17.13 11.82
C GLY A 175 -14.56 16.96 13.27
N ASP A 176 -15.51 17.15 14.19
CA ASP A 176 -15.26 17.16 15.64
C ASP A 176 -14.90 15.77 16.20
N ASP A 177 -15.24 14.71 15.46
CA ASP A 177 -14.92 13.32 15.82
C ASP A 177 -13.58 12.84 15.22
N ALA A 178 -12.77 13.75 14.64
CA ALA A 178 -11.47 13.40 14.09
C ALA A 178 -10.54 12.89 15.20
N PRO A 179 -9.76 11.80 14.97
CA PRO A 179 -8.86 11.29 15.97
C PRO A 179 -7.71 12.26 16.27
N ASP A 180 -7.18 12.24 17.49
CA ASP A 180 -6.15 13.18 17.99
C ASP A 180 -4.93 13.27 17.08
N TRP A 181 -4.51 12.16 16.47
CA TRP A 181 -3.36 12.14 15.56
C TRP A 181 -3.56 12.97 14.29
N MET A 182 -4.82 13.31 13.93
CA MET A 182 -5.11 14.23 12.83
C MET A 182 -4.71 15.68 13.10
N ALA A 183 -4.34 16.04 14.32
CA ALA A 183 -3.94 17.40 14.68
C ALA A 183 -2.79 17.94 13.83
N SER A 184 -1.81 17.07 13.46
CA SER A 184 -0.67 17.40 12.60
C SER A 184 -0.90 17.17 11.11
N TRP A 185 -2.10 16.78 10.70
CA TRP A 185 -2.40 16.43 9.31
C TRP A 185 -3.49 17.31 8.70
N GLU A 186 -3.38 17.55 7.40
CA GLU A 186 -4.45 18.13 6.60
C GLU A 186 -4.95 17.11 5.55
N ILE A 187 -6.25 17.18 5.25
CA ILE A 187 -6.88 16.35 4.23
C ILE A 187 -6.76 17.05 2.88
N VAL A 188 -5.91 16.50 1.98
CA VAL A 188 -5.74 17.02 0.61
C VAL A 188 -6.86 16.55 -0.30
N ARG A 189 -7.26 15.28 -0.17
CA ARG A 189 -8.38 14.65 -0.89
C ARG A 189 -9.09 13.66 0.02
N SER A 190 -10.39 13.53 -0.15
CA SER A 190 -11.21 12.58 0.60
C SER A 190 -12.38 12.11 -0.25
N ASP A 191 -12.73 10.85 -0.13
CA ASP A 191 -13.97 10.27 -0.65
C ASP A 191 -14.32 9.03 0.18
N ARG A 192 -15.44 8.39 -0.13
CA ARG A 192 -15.91 7.21 0.59
C ARG A 192 -16.63 6.22 -0.33
N THR A 193 -16.57 4.97 0.07
CA THR A 193 -17.52 3.95 -0.37
C THR A 193 -18.59 3.76 0.70
N SER A 194 -19.51 2.81 0.50
CA SER A 194 -20.45 2.40 1.56
C SER A 194 -19.77 1.78 2.79
N LEU A 195 -18.49 1.43 2.72
CA LEU A 195 -17.81 0.61 3.72
C LEU A 195 -16.56 1.29 4.31
N VAL A 196 -15.93 2.18 3.58
CA VAL A 196 -14.61 2.71 3.91
C VAL A 196 -14.48 4.14 3.46
N PHE A 197 -13.87 4.98 4.30
CA PHE A 197 -13.36 6.30 3.95
C PHE A 197 -11.92 6.18 3.45
N TYR A 198 -11.55 6.93 2.44
CA TYR A 198 -10.19 6.97 1.95
C TYR A 198 -9.74 8.40 1.70
N HIS A 199 -8.49 8.67 2.09
CA HIS A 199 -7.97 10.03 2.17
C HIS A 199 -6.55 10.09 1.61
N LEU A 200 -6.19 11.24 1.03
CA LEU A 200 -4.80 11.67 0.92
C LEU A 200 -4.56 12.75 1.96
N LEU A 201 -3.56 12.54 2.79
CA LEU A 201 -3.16 13.42 3.86
C LEU A 201 -1.77 13.99 3.57
N GLN A 202 -1.53 15.21 4.06
CA GLN A 202 -0.22 15.85 4.09
C GLN A 202 0.05 16.39 5.50
N PRO A 203 1.30 16.37 6.01
CA PRO A 203 1.63 17.05 7.25
C PRO A 203 1.31 18.54 7.13
N LYS A 204 0.74 19.13 8.19
CA LYS A 204 0.58 20.58 8.28
C LYS A 204 1.95 21.23 8.35
N ASN A 205 2.21 22.22 7.50
CA ASN A 205 3.45 22.98 7.57
C ASN A 205 3.52 23.74 8.89
N SER A 206 4.61 23.59 9.62
CA SER A 206 4.86 24.28 10.88
C SER A 206 4.93 25.82 10.72
N ASP A 207 5.10 26.32 9.50
CA ASP A 207 5.26 27.75 9.18
C ASP A 207 3.94 28.52 9.05
N SER A 208 2.77 27.87 9.26
CA SER A 208 1.45 28.53 9.14
C SER A 208 0.94 29.14 10.47
N GLN A 209 1.79 29.19 11.50
CA GLN A 209 1.47 29.78 12.81
C GLN A 209 2.44 30.92 13.20
N ALA A 210 2.69 31.85 12.30
CA ALA A 210 3.40 33.10 12.64
C ALA A 210 2.56 34.30 12.22
#